data_72574e748c5e723431b0cadf2d8cf5bb
#
_entry.id   72574e748c5e723431b0cadf2d8cf5bb
#
_cell.length_a   1.000
_cell.length_b   1.000
_cell.length_c   1.000
_cell.angle_alpha   90.00
_cell.angle_beta   90.00
_cell.angle_gamma   90.00
#
_symmetry.space_group_name_H-M   'P 1'
#
loop_
_entity.id
_entity.type
_entity.pdbx_description
1 polymer ?
#
loop_
_entity_poly.entity_id
_entity_poly.type
_entity_poly.pdbx_seq_one_letter_code
_entity_poly.pdbx_strand_id
1 'polypeptide(L)'
;MASVNKVILIGRLGRDPEMRYTQSGASVATLDVATDESYTDRDGNKVDRTEWHRVSVFQRMAENCAKYLTKGSLVYVEGSLQTRKWQDQQGQDRYTTEIKAQRVQFLDSKSNGNGGDGGQQPRQRPQQQRRPPRQDEEDLGTRFPTDDADGVPF
;
A
#
# COMPACT_ATOMS: atom_id res chain seq x y z
N MET A 1 -32.02 15.63 11.37
CA MET A 1 -31.99 14.35 10.62
C MET A 1 -30.54 13.86 10.64
N ALA A 2 -30.29 12.67 11.17
CA ALA A 2 -28.94 12.07 11.13
C ALA A 2 -28.73 11.42 9.76
N SER A 3 -27.58 11.65 9.12
CA SER A 3 -27.24 11.10 7.81
C SER A 3 -25.74 10.82 7.72
N VAL A 4 -25.36 9.85 6.89
CA VAL A 4 -23.98 9.52 6.58
C VAL A 4 -23.82 9.51 5.06
N ASN A 5 -22.76 10.15 4.56
CA ASN A 5 -22.35 10.07 3.17
C ASN A 5 -20.83 9.96 3.16
N LYS A 6 -20.32 8.74 3.13
CA LYS A 6 -18.90 8.44 3.17
C LYS A 6 -18.56 7.31 2.24
N VAL A 7 -17.46 7.49 1.51
CA VAL A 7 -16.85 6.49 0.62
C VAL A 7 -15.40 6.30 1.02
N ILE A 8 -14.96 5.04 1.07
CA ILE A 8 -13.57 4.65 1.29
C ILE A 8 -13.19 3.68 0.18
N LEU A 9 -12.14 3.98 -0.55
CA LEU A 9 -11.62 3.15 -1.65
C LEU A 9 -10.13 2.91 -1.49
N ILE A 10 -9.70 1.71 -1.85
CA ILE A 10 -8.31 1.41 -2.18
C ILE A 10 -8.33 0.80 -3.58
N GLY A 11 -7.62 1.42 -4.52
CA GLY A 11 -7.62 0.97 -5.91
C GLY A 11 -6.45 1.55 -6.69
N ARG A 12 -6.34 1.13 -7.95
CA ARG A 12 -5.31 1.59 -8.86
C ARG A 12 -5.86 2.58 -9.87
N LEU A 13 -5.03 3.57 -10.24
CA LEU A 13 -5.39 4.51 -11.29
C LEU A 13 -5.38 3.82 -12.66
N GLY A 14 -6.47 3.98 -13.40
CA GLY A 14 -6.58 3.47 -14.76
C GLY A 14 -5.90 4.33 -15.79
N ARG A 15 -5.68 5.60 -15.47
CA ARG A 15 -4.96 6.59 -16.27
C ARG A 15 -4.27 7.62 -15.39
N ASP A 16 -3.44 8.44 -16.01
CA ASP A 16 -2.82 9.58 -15.33
C ASP A 16 -3.89 10.56 -14.83
N PRO A 17 -3.67 11.23 -13.69
CA PRO A 17 -4.59 12.27 -13.20
C PRO A 17 -4.78 13.38 -14.23
N GLU A 18 -6.03 13.71 -14.52
CA GLU A 18 -6.38 14.86 -15.35
C GLU A 18 -6.56 16.11 -14.50
N MET A 19 -5.65 17.07 -14.66
CA MET A 19 -5.73 18.34 -13.95
C MET A 19 -6.42 19.40 -14.78
N ARG A 20 -7.32 20.14 -14.17
CA ARG A 20 -8.04 21.28 -14.75
C ARG A 20 -8.09 22.43 -13.76
N TYR A 21 -8.31 23.62 -14.27
CA TYR A 21 -8.53 24.82 -13.45
C TYR A 21 -9.96 25.29 -13.65
N THR A 22 -10.62 25.64 -12.54
CA THR A 22 -11.94 26.27 -12.58
C THR A 22 -11.84 27.71 -13.03
N GLN A 23 -12.97 28.34 -13.37
CA GLN A 23 -13.02 29.78 -13.71
C GLN A 23 -12.51 30.67 -12.56
N SER A 24 -12.63 30.21 -11.31
CA SER A 24 -12.08 30.89 -10.12
C SER A 24 -10.59 30.63 -9.93
N GLY A 25 -9.92 29.85 -10.80
CA GLY A 25 -8.49 29.52 -10.69
C GLY A 25 -8.17 28.38 -9.73
N ALA A 26 -9.19 27.68 -9.18
CA ALA A 26 -8.95 26.54 -8.31
C ALA A 26 -8.54 25.31 -9.09
N SER A 27 -7.50 24.62 -8.62
CA SER A 27 -7.02 23.35 -9.20
C SER A 27 -8.01 22.23 -8.89
N VAL A 28 -8.38 21.45 -9.90
CA VAL A 28 -9.20 20.23 -9.78
C VAL A 28 -8.53 19.10 -10.55
N ALA A 29 -8.32 17.96 -9.91
CA ALA A 29 -7.87 16.76 -10.59
C ALA A 29 -8.95 15.69 -10.59
N THR A 30 -9.09 15.01 -11.69
CA THR A 30 -9.96 13.82 -11.82
C THR A 30 -9.09 12.57 -11.82
N LEU A 31 -9.42 11.65 -10.92
CA LEU A 31 -8.79 10.34 -10.81
C LEU A 31 -9.81 9.29 -11.19
N ASP A 32 -9.45 8.38 -12.09
CA ASP A 32 -10.24 7.18 -12.35
C ASP A 32 -9.59 6.01 -11.60
N VAL A 33 -10.25 5.56 -10.55
CA VAL A 33 -9.77 4.53 -9.64
C VAL A 33 -10.51 3.22 -9.91
N ALA A 34 -9.76 2.16 -10.19
CA ALA A 34 -10.27 0.82 -10.37
C ALA A 34 -10.17 0.01 -9.08
N THR A 35 -11.28 -0.61 -8.69
CA THR A 35 -11.32 -1.62 -7.63
C THR A 35 -11.60 -3.00 -8.24
N ASP A 36 -10.90 -4.02 -7.77
CA ASP A 36 -11.11 -5.40 -8.19
C ASP A 36 -12.23 -6.02 -7.32
N GLU A 37 -13.31 -6.43 -7.98
CA GLU A 37 -14.46 -7.11 -7.40
C GLU A 37 -14.63 -8.52 -7.98
N SER A 38 -13.53 -9.12 -8.43
CA SER A 38 -13.53 -10.48 -8.98
C SER A 38 -14.00 -11.49 -7.95
N TYR A 39 -14.77 -12.47 -8.39
CA TYR A 39 -15.32 -13.52 -7.53
C TYR A 39 -15.30 -14.88 -8.23
N THR A 40 -15.49 -15.94 -7.46
CA THR A 40 -15.68 -17.28 -8.00
C THR A 40 -17.17 -17.60 -7.98
N ASP A 41 -17.72 -17.99 -9.15
CA ASP A 41 -19.12 -18.35 -9.28
C ASP A 41 -19.42 -19.72 -8.64
N ARG A 42 -20.70 -20.12 -8.68
CA ARG A 42 -21.15 -21.39 -8.09
C ARG A 42 -20.59 -22.63 -8.80
N ASP A 43 -20.16 -22.46 -10.04
CA ASP A 43 -19.59 -23.53 -10.88
C ASP A 43 -18.07 -23.62 -10.76
N GLY A 44 -17.46 -22.78 -9.91
CA GLY A 44 -16.03 -22.74 -9.64
C GLY A 44 -15.22 -21.92 -10.64
N ASN A 45 -15.87 -21.18 -11.54
CA ASN A 45 -15.19 -20.32 -12.50
C ASN A 45 -14.85 -18.96 -11.88
N LYS A 46 -13.67 -18.44 -12.18
CA LYS A 46 -13.30 -17.09 -11.82
C LYS A 46 -13.96 -16.09 -12.76
N VAL A 47 -14.72 -15.15 -12.18
CA VAL A 47 -15.34 -14.03 -12.90
C VAL A 47 -14.58 -12.77 -12.54
N ASP A 48 -13.88 -12.21 -13.52
CA ASP A 48 -13.14 -10.96 -13.34
C ASP A 48 -14.12 -9.79 -13.47
N ARG A 49 -14.15 -8.96 -12.43
CA ARG A 49 -14.98 -7.77 -12.37
C ARG A 49 -14.19 -6.60 -11.82
N THR A 50 -14.18 -5.50 -12.55
CA THR A 50 -13.56 -4.25 -12.14
C THR A 50 -14.61 -3.16 -12.05
N GLU A 51 -14.66 -2.46 -10.93
CA GLU A 51 -15.51 -1.29 -10.78
C GLU A 51 -14.68 -0.02 -10.92
N TRP A 52 -15.20 0.94 -11.67
CA TRP A 52 -14.52 2.19 -11.96
C TRP A 52 -15.16 3.34 -11.19
N HIS A 53 -14.34 4.06 -10.44
CA HIS A 53 -14.78 5.17 -9.62
C HIS A 53 -14.13 6.46 -10.12
N ARG A 54 -14.97 7.46 -10.41
CA ARG A 54 -14.51 8.81 -10.71
C ARG A 54 -14.38 9.61 -9.43
N VAL A 55 -13.18 10.10 -9.16
CA VAL A 55 -12.84 10.84 -7.95
C VAL A 55 -12.39 12.25 -8.33
N SER A 56 -13.06 13.25 -7.78
CA SER A 56 -12.69 14.65 -7.91
C SER A 56 -11.90 15.11 -6.72
N VAL A 57 -10.72 15.64 -6.97
CA VAL A 57 -9.76 16.13 -5.96
C VAL A 57 -9.55 17.61 -6.19
N PHE A 58 -9.45 18.40 -5.11
CA PHE A 58 -9.43 19.86 -5.19
C PHE A 58 -8.17 20.45 -4.60
N GLN A 59 -7.80 21.64 -5.11
CA GLN A 59 -6.74 22.51 -4.61
C GLN A 59 -5.36 21.81 -4.50
N ARG A 60 -4.63 22.02 -3.43
CA ARG A 60 -3.29 21.48 -3.23
C ARG A 60 -3.22 19.95 -3.32
N MET A 61 -4.29 19.26 -2.92
CA MET A 61 -4.36 17.81 -3.04
C MET A 61 -4.43 17.38 -4.53
N ALA A 62 -5.14 18.13 -5.37
CA ALA A 62 -5.17 17.93 -6.83
C ALA A 62 -3.78 18.09 -7.45
N GLU A 63 -3.06 19.14 -7.08
CA GLU A 63 -1.70 19.39 -7.56
C GLU A 63 -0.73 18.26 -7.16
N ASN A 64 -0.82 17.79 -5.92
CA ASN A 64 -0.01 16.68 -5.45
C ASN A 64 -0.33 15.37 -6.20
N CYS A 65 -1.61 15.10 -6.42
CA CYS A 65 -2.02 13.93 -7.20
C CYS A 65 -1.48 14.00 -8.65
N ALA A 66 -1.62 15.14 -9.31
CA ALA A 66 -1.11 15.32 -10.66
C ALA A 66 0.42 15.22 -10.77
N LYS A 67 1.13 15.65 -9.71
CA LYS A 67 2.60 15.64 -9.68
C LYS A 67 3.19 14.26 -9.42
N TYR A 68 2.57 13.48 -8.54
CA TYR A 68 3.17 12.25 -8.01
C TYR A 68 2.50 10.95 -8.46
N LEU A 69 1.26 11.01 -8.95
CA LEU A 69 0.51 9.83 -9.39
C LEU A 69 0.59 9.66 -10.90
N THR A 70 0.63 8.41 -11.32
CA THR A 70 0.58 7.98 -12.71
C THR A 70 -0.39 6.81 -12.87
N LYS A 71 -0.69 6.43 -14.10
CA LYS A 71 -1.45 5.21 -14.38
C LYS A 71 -0.83 4.02 -13.63
N GLY A 72 -1.68 3.25 -12.96
CA GLY A 72 -1.29 2.08 -12.16
C GLY A 72 -0.95 2.36 -10.70
N SER A 73 -0.79 3.62 -10.31
CA SER A 73 -0.53 3.99 -8.90
C SER A 73 -1.63 3.49 -7.98
N LEU A 74 -1.25 2.93 -6.83
CA LEU A 74 -2.15 2.48 -5.79
C LEU A 74 -2.47 3.63 -4.84
N VAL A 75 -3.75 3.91 -4.65
CA VAL A 75 -4.21 5.03 -3.82
C VAL A 75 -5.28 4.58 -2.83
N TYR A 76 -5.27 5.22 -1.66
CA TYR A 76 -6.37 5.24 -0.72
C TYR A 76 -7.12 6.55 -0.88
N VAL A 77 -8.43 6.48 -1.03
CA VAL A 77 -9.30 7.64 -1.16
C VAL A 77 -10.39 7.59 -0.11
N GLU A 78 -10.59 8.69 0.56
CA GLU A 78 -11.69 8.91 1.49
C GLU A 78 -12.46 10.15 1.05
N GLY A 79 -13.78 10.06 0.97
CA GLY A 79 -14.61 11.15 0.48
C GLY A 79 -16.10 10.91 0.65
N SER A 80 -16.89 11.62 -0.11
CA SER A 80 -18.35 11.51 -0.14
C SER A 80 -18.85 11.44 -1.59
N LEU A 81 -20.00 10.82 -1.78
CA LEU A 81 -20.70 10.85 -3.07
C LEU A 81 -21.29 12.24 -3.31
N GLN A 82 -21.12 12.72 -4.52
CA GLN A 82 -21.71 13.96 -5.01
C GLN A 82 -22.30 13.74 -6.37
N THR A 83 -23.59 14.06 -6.53
CA THR A 83 -24.26 14.04 -7.82
C THR A 83 -24.34 15.44 -8.36
N ARG A 84 -23.86 15.62 -9.59
CA ARG A 84 -23.91 16.87 -10.34
C ARG A 84 -24.88 16.73 -11.50
N LYS A 85 -25.75 17.70 -11.65
CA LYS A 85 -26.63 17.86 -12.81
C LYS A 85 -25.93 18.73 -13.84
N TRP A 86 -25.99 18.32 -15.10
CA TRP A 86 -25.48 19.07 -16.23
C TRP A 86 -26.38 18.85 -17.47
N GLN A 87 -26.27 19.69 -18.46
CA GLN A 87 -27.02 19.56 -19.70
C GLN A 87 -26.09 19.12 -20.80
N ASP A 88 -26.56 18.15 -21.61
CA ASP A 88 -25.84 17.71 -22.79
C ASP A 88 -26.05 18.71 -23.95
N GLN A 89 -25.42 18.44 -25.11
CA GLN A 89 -25.51 19.28 -26.29
C GLN A 89 -26.93 19.37 -26.87
N GLN A 90 -27.82 18.46 -26.50
CA GLN A 90 -29.23 18.42 -26.89
C GLN A 90 -30.15 19.11 -25.86
N GLY A 91 -29.61 19.73 -24.84
CA GLY A 91 -30.33 20.39 -23.78
C GLY A 91 -31.00 19.44 -22.75
N GLN A 92 -30.67 18.15 -22.79
CA GLN A 92 -31.21 17.17 -21.83
C GLN A 92 -30.44 17.19 -20.51
N ASP A 93 -31.20 17.12 -19.45
CA ASP A 93 -30.61 17.01 -18.10
C ASP A 93 -29.95 15.66 -17.91
N ARG A 94 -28.67 15.69 -17.54
CA ARG A 94 -27.87 14.53 -17.19
C ARG A 94 -27.36 14.64 -15.77
N TYR A 95 -27.17 13.50 -15.14
CA TYR A 95 -26.65 13.39 -13.78
C TYR A 95 -25.38 12.58 -13.79
N THR A 96 -24.36 13.09 -13.14
CA THR A 96 -23.09 12.36 -12.96
C THR A 96 -22.83 12.28 -11.47
N THR A 97 -22.69 11.06 -10.96
CA THR A 97 -22.28 10.81 -9.58
C THR A 97 -20.78 10.55 -9.54
N GLU A 98 -20.10 11.32 -8.73
CA GLU A 98 -18.65 11.23 -8.54
C GLU A 98 -18.32 11.27 -7.05
N ILE A 99 -17.12 10.88 -6.70
CA ILE A 99 -16.65 10.91 -5.33
C ILE A 99 -15.84 12.19 -5.15
N LYS A 100 -16.29 13.05 -4.23
CA LYS A 100 -15.55 14.22 -3.80
C LYS A 100 -14.55 13.79 -2.74
N ALA A 101 -13.26 13.77 -3.08
CA ALA A 101 -12.21 13.39 -2.17
C ALA A 101 -12.03 14.40 -1.05
N GLN A 102 -11.94 13.91 0.17
CA GLN A 102 -11.55 14.64 1.37
C GLN A 102 -10.10 14.31 1.76
N ARG A 103 -9.66 13.10 1.45
CA ARG A 103 -8.30 12.62 1.72
C ARG A 103 -7.85 11.66 0.62
N VAL A 104 -6.61 11.81 0.18
CA VAL A 104 -5.94 10.88 -0.73
C VAL A 104 -4.58 10.53 -0.14
N GLN A 105 -4.27 9.24 -0.07
CA GLN A 105 -2.96 8.75 0.34
C GLN A 105 -2.37 7.89 -0.77
N PHE A 106 -1.08 8.07 -1.04
CA PHE A 106 -0.34 7.29 -2.01
C PHE A 106 0.21 6.05 -1.30
N LEU A 107 -0.19 4.87 -1.75
CA LEU A 107 0.15 3.59 -1.13
C LEU A 107 1.29 2.86 -1.83
N ASP A 108 1.66 3.29 -3.03
CA ASP A 108 2.85 2.75 -3.68
C ASP A 108 4.08 3.15 -2.89
N SER A 109 4.85 2.16 -2.45
CA SER A 109 6.20 2.40 -2.00
C SER A 109 6.96 3.03 -3.15
N LYS A 110 7.58 4.19 -2.96
CA LYS A 110 8.65 4.63 -3.87
C LYS A 110 9.69 3.50 -3.84
N SER A 111 9.70 2.64 -4.84
CA SER A 111 10.92 1.91 -5.13
C SER A 111 11.94 3.00 -5.45
N ASN A 112 12.81 3.26 -4.52
CA ASN A 112 14.02 4.01 -4.77
C ASN A 112 14.73 3.22 -5.88
N GLY A 113 14.46 3.60 -7.12
CA GLY A 113 15.23 3.20 -8.28
C GLY A 113 16.61 3.80 -8.17
N ASN A 114 17.37 3.31 -7.20
CA ASN A 114 18.82 3.41 -7.24
C ASN A 114 19.28 2.30 -8.15
N GLY A 115 19.19 2.52 -9.47
CA GLY A 115 19.97 1.83 -10.48
C GLY A 115 21.42 2.23 -10.29
N GLY A 116 22.06 1.70 -9.26
CA GLY A 116 23.48 1.68 -9.03
C GLY A 116 23.94 0.29 -9.42
N ASP A 117 24.46 0.15 -10.64
CA ASP A 117 25.44 -0.86 -11.01
C ASP A 117 26.56 -0.82 -9.96
N GLY A 118 26.65 -1.83 -9.15
CA GLY A 118 27.61 -1.95 -8.06
C GLY A 118 27.86 -3.40 -7.75
N GLY A 119 28.92 -3.94 -8.42
CA GLY A 119 29.44 -5.29 -8.36
C GLY A 119 29.25 -6.00 -7.02
N GLN A 120 28.80 -7.20 -7.12
CA GLN A 120 28.88 -8.21 -6.08
C GLN A 120 30.34 -8.39 -5.66
N GLN A 121 30.76 -7.78 -4.58
CA GLN A 121 31.94 -8.25 -3.84
C GLN A 121 31.47 -9.43 -2.97
N PRO A 122 32.06 -10.60 -3.13
CA PRO A 122 31.82 -11.72 -2.23
C PRO A 122 32.30 -11.33 -0.84
N ARG A 123 31.43 -11.27 0.12
CA ARG A 123 31.82 -11.17 1.53
C ARG A 123 32.61 -12.41 1.88
N GLN A 124 33.95 -12.25 1.99
CA GLN A 124 34.81 -13.22 2.61
C GLN A 124 34.35 -13.46 4.04
N ARG A 125 33.95 -14.69 4.33
CA ARG A 125 33.77 -15.18 5.69
C ARG A 125 35.08 -14.99 6.45
N PRO A 126 35.08 -14.47 7.68
CA PRO A 126 36.26 -14.54 8.54
C PRO A 126 36.61 -16.01 8.76
N GLN A 127 37.77 -16.43 8.34
CA GLN A 127 38.36 -17.71 8.72
C GLN A 127 38.52 -17.72 10.24
N GLN A 128 37.81 -18.63 10.90
CA GLN A 128 38.11 -19.00 12.27
C GLN A 128 39.53 -19.57 12.30
N GLN A 129 40.42 -18.83 12.92
CA GLN A 129 41.77 -19.31 13.26
C GLN A 129 41.55 -20.50 14.19
N ARG A 130 41.94 -21.67 13.69
CA ARG A 130 42.09 -22.89 14.49
C ARG A 130 43.22 -22.63 15.51
N ARG A 131 42.88 -22.63 16.78
CA ARG A 131 43.86 -22.73 17.85
C ARG A 131 44.49 -24.11 17.81
N PRO A 132 45.84 -24.22 17.99
CA PRO A 132 46.50 -25.50 18.04
C PRO A 132 46.15 -26.24 19.36
N PRO A 133 46.19 -27.57 19.36
CA PRO A 133 45.88 -28.37 20.52
C PRO A 133 46.98 -28.19 21.59
N ARG A 134 46.60 -27.93 22.84
CA ARG A 134 47.47 -28.08 23.99
C ARG A 134 47.46 -29.54 24.39
N GLN A 135 48.64 -30.09 24.45
CA GLN A 135 48.95 -31.38 25.01
C GLN A 135 48.77 -31.37 26.54
N ASP A 136 48.22 -32.44 26.96
CA ASP A 136 48.35 -33.21 28.19
C ASP A 136 49.07 -32.56 29.40
N GLU A 137 48.35 -32.57 30.51
CA GLU A 137 48.93 -33.06 31.76
C GLU A 137 47.79 -33.58 32.61
N GLU A 138 47.99 -34.84 32.98
CA GLU A 138 47.24 -35.60 33.96
C GLU A 138 47.39 -34.95 35.34
N ASP A 139 46.36 -34.91 36.16
CA ASP A 139 46.50 -35.46 37.51
C ASP A 139 45.13 -35.69 38.19
N LEU A 140 45.06 -36.83 38.70
CA LEU A 140 44.23 -37.54 39.64
C LEU A 140 43.56 -36.70 40.75
N GLY A 141 42.35 -37.09 41.07
CA GLY A 141 42.01 -36.98 42.46
C GLY A 141 40.54 -36.73 42.83
N THR A 142 39.78 -37.79 42.82
CA THR A 142 38.89 -38.24 43.89
C THR A 142 37.72 -37.39 44.39
N ARG A 143 36.64 -38.10 44.41
CA ARG A 143 35.56 -38.18 45.40
C ARG A 143 34.31 -37.30 45.21
N PHE A 144 33.27 -38.06 44.92
CA PHE A 144 31.91 -37.80 45.36
C PHE A 144 31.77 -37.86 46.90
N PRO A 145 30.80 -37.28 47.51
CA PRO A 145 29.57 -38.03 47.70
C PRO A 145 28.26 -37.23 47.50
N THR A 146 27.28 -37.99 47.14
CA THR A 146 25.85 -37.95 47.36
C THR A 146 25.41 -37.19 48.60
N ASP A 147 24.33 -36.44 48.52
CA ASP A 147 23.04 -36.78 49.13
C ASP A 147 22.01 -35.69 48.94
N ASP A 148 20.92 -36.14 48.50
CA ASP A 148 19.53 -36.02 48.97
C ASP A 148 18.82 -34.67 49.02
N ALA A 149 17.76 -34.76 48.30
CA ALA A 149 16.38 -34.65 48.76
C ALA A 149 15.68 -33.29 48.71
N ASP A 150 14.60 -33.38 47.98
CA ASP A 150 13.28 -32.83 48.28
C ASP A 150 13.02 -31.35 48.06
N GLY A 151 11.99 -31.16 47.24
CA GLY A 151 11.14 -30.02 47.37
C GLY A 151 10.60 -29.46 46.08
N VAL A 152 9.75 -30.20 45.42
CA VAL A 152 8.69 -29.58 44.61
C VAL A 152 7.74 -28.90 45.56
N PRO A 153 7.18 -27.69 45.30
CA PRO A 153 5.95 -27.66 44.53
C PRO A 153 5.67 -26.39 43.71
N PHE A 154 4.84 -26.63 42.73
CA PHE A 154 4.00 -25.71 41.93
C PHE A 154 4.68 -24.72 41.00
#